data_a6669b7a7052d5f6d00fa24d25ee842d
#
_entry.id   a6669b7a7052d5f6d00fa24d25ee842d
#
_cell.length_a   1.000
_cell.length_b   1.000
_cell.length_c   1.000
_cell.angle_alpha   90.00
_cell.angle_beta   90.00
_cell.angle_gamma   90.00
#
_symmetry.space_group_name_H-M   'P 1'
#
loop_
_entity.id
_entity.type
_entity.pdbx_description
1 polymer ?
#
loop_
_entity_poly.entity_id
_entity_poly.type
_entity_poly.pdbx_seq_one_letter_code
_entity_poly.pdbx_strand_id
1 'polypeptide(L)'
;MRHHDHLRIDKITTVEEQLPTQSLAVRSSLFARLTRVLRPSHAHSAFSATLVLMVSVFLSRIIGLVRVKYIMWLFGSGMQADALNAAFVLPDMISYFLVGGAASITFVTILTRYRETGREKEGTRSLSVILTTMYLVLGSAILLAEIVAPWYIGWWFNGFDAQKAALCVRLTRILLPAQLFFFAGGVFGAVLLVRKQFNVQAVSPLIYNLGTIVGGLLLVKQLGVASLAIGTVAGAFFGPFFLNWIFARRAGVRYQPILDWHDEGLREWVRLSLPLIAGVSLVTADNWIIAHFASRIGGAVSQFNYAKQFFTAPMAVLAQAAGAASMPFFASLWAKNNRYEFAHVVADSVSRVACLGLLAASAMIALGKPAIDLVFTGGHFTRADASQCFAYFAVFSVSMFLWSAQAIYSRAFYAAGNTLVPMTAGTIVTVVSLPIYFGLFHAQGAMGLAVASDIGIAMQTLAIAVLLHRREMVSLAGLDYPELGRCLASCLAGGLVTWVLISWAAGMLIHTHGRWHDLIVLVLGGTLWMAISFFVLKQTGSTLPSVLMKRLRLS
;
A
#
# COMPACT_ATOMS: atom_id res chain seq x y z
N MET A 1 -70.66 8.44 39.46
CA MET A 1 -70.78 7.56 40.65
C MET A 1 -69.39 7.09 40.99
N ARG A 2 -68.78 7.72 41.99
CA ARG A 2 -68.48 7.22 43.34
C ARG A 2 -67.44 6.07 43.29
N HIS A 3 -66.33 6.02 44.02
CA HIS A 3 -65.73 6.66 45.19
C HIS A 3 -64.32 6.04 45.29
N HIS A 4 -63.28 6.84 45.57
CA HIS A 4 -62.48 6.88 46.84
C HIS A 4 -62.20 5.49 47.44
N ASP A 5 -60.91 5.17 47.76
CA ASP A 5 -60.25 5.69 48.93
C ASP A 5 -58.73 5.38 48.97
N HIS A 6 -58.08 6.23 49.69
CA HIS A 6 -56.69 6.20 50.18
C HIS A 6 -56.40 5.03 51.12
N LEU A 7 -55.11 4.64 51.22
CA LEU A 7 -54.48 4.42 52.49
C LEU A 7 -52.95 4.51 52.44
N ARG A 8 -52.42 5.42 53.25
CA ARG A 8 -51.04 5.60 53.70
C ARG A 8 -50.68 4.51 54.70
N ILE A 9 -49.44 4.01 54.72
CA ILE A 9 -48.74 3.54 55.94
C ILE A 9 -47.24 3.66 55.69
N ASP A 10 -46.64 4.57 56.27
CA ASP A 10 -45.66 4.71 57.35
C ASP A 10 -44.27 4.06 57.19
N LYS A 11 -43.35 4.94 57.47
CA LYS A 11 -41.91 4.81 57.64
C LYS A 11 -41.54 3.71 58.65
N ILE A 12 -40.55 2.87 58.25
CA ILE A 12 -39.64 2.28 59.23
C ILE A 12 -38.22 2.63 58.80
N THR A 13 -37.59 3.51 59.56
CA THR A 13 -36.18 3.82 59.60
C THR A 13 -35.42 2.65 60.20
N THR A 14 -34.52 2.06 59.44
CA THR A 14 -33.41 1.28 60.00
C THR A 14 -32.10 1.95 59.58
N VAL A 15 -31.41 2.38 60.58
CA VAL A 15 -30.03 2.84 60.53
C VAL A 15 -29.14 1.65 60.26
N GLU A 16 -28.50 1.60 59.12
CA GLU A 16 -27.38 0.70 58.86
C GLU A 16 -26.11 1.47 58.63
N GLU A 17 -25.16 1.13 59.40
CA GLU A 17 -23.81 1.59 59.58
C GLU A 17 -23.05 1.83 58.28
N GLN A 18 -22.52 3.03 58.11
CA GLN A 18 -21.57 3.39 57.07
C GLN A 18 -20.22 2.74 57.31
N LEU A 19 -19.92 1.65 56.61
CA LEU A 19 -18.55 1.19 56.38
C LEU A 19 -18.01 1.84 55.08
N PRO A 20 -16.83 2.45 55.09
CA PRO A 20 -16.25 3.07 53.90
C PRO A 20 -15.75 1.97 52.97
N THR A 21 -16.50 1.62 51.94
CA THR A 21 -16.01 0.83 50.81
C THR A 21 -15.02 1.68 50.03
N GLN A 22 -13.74 1.48 50.32
CA GLN A 22 -12.65 1.93 49.46
C GLN A 22 -12.92 1.40 48.04
N SER A 23 -13.22 2.31 47.13
CA SER A 23 -13.31 2.06 45.72
C SER A 23 -11.95 1.56 45.25
N LEU A 24 -11.84 0.24 45.04
CA LEU A 24 -10.81 -0.37 44.19
C LEU A 24 -10.96 0.26 42.81
N ALA A 25 -10.20 1.33 42.55
CA ALA A 25 -10.00 1.87 41.23
C ALA A 25 -9.37 0.78 40.39
N VAL A 26 -10.22 0.03 39.69
CA VAL A 26 -9.80 -0.93 38.67
C VAL A 26 -8.97 -0.15 37.67
N ARG A 27 -7.65 -0.26 37.78
CA ARG A 27 -6.72 0.13 36.71
C ARG A 27 -7.20 -0.59 35.47
N SER A 28 -7.94 0.11 34.63
CA SER A 28 -8.33 -0.40 33.32
C SER A 28 -7.05 -0.77 32.60
N SER A 29 -6.78 -2.06 32.46
CA SER A 29 -5.59 -2.57 31.80
C SER A 29 -5.52 -1.95 30.40
N LEU A 30 -4.33 -1.71 29.87
CA LEU A 30 -4.08 -1.28 28.48
C LEU A 30 -4.92 -2.12 27.49
N PHE A 31 -5.10 -3.39 27.82
CA PHE A 31 -5.94 -4.33 27.09
C PHE A 31 -7.42 -3.94 27.08
N ALA A 32 -7.97 -3.47 28.20
CA ALA A 32 -9.36 -3.00 28.27
C ALA A 32 -9.56 -1.67 27.52
N ARG A 33 -8.54 -0.82 27.42
CA ARG A 33 -8.58 0.38 26.58
C ARG A 33 -8.51 0.04 25.09
N LEU A 34 -7.62 -0.88 24.69
CA LEU A 34 -7.53 -1.38 23.32
C LEU A 34 -8.82 -2.07 22.86
N THR A 35 -9.42 -2.92 23.70
CA THR A 35 -10.70 -3.58 23.38
C THR A 35 -11.86 -2.59 23.28
N ARG A 36 -11.78 -1.44 23.96
CA ARG A 36 -12.80 -0.39 23.85
C ARG A 36 -12.72 0.34 22.51
N VAL A 37 -11.53 0.58 21.98
CA VAL A 37 -11.31 1.16 20.64
C VAL A 37 -11.77 0.20 19.52
N LEU A 38 -11.66 -1.11 19.76
CA LEU A 38 -12.05 -2.16 18.82
C LEU A 38 -13.54 -2.55 18.92
N ARG A 39 -14.32 -1.97 19.86
CA ARG A 39 -15.76 -2.27 19.97
C ARG A 39 -16.48 -1.87 18.68
N PRO A 40 -17.35 -2.76 18.15
CA PRO A 40 -18.16 -2.44 16.99
C PRO A 40 -19.04 -1.23 17.30
N SER A 41 -18.83 -0.13 16.59
CA SER A 41 -19.72 1.02 16.67
C SER A 41 -20.65 0.96 15.48
N HIS A 42 -21.92 0.63 15.71
CA HIS A 42 -22.98 0.66 14.70
C HIS A 42 -23.34 2.09 14.23
N ALA A 43 -22.72 3.12 14.82
CA ALA A 43 -23.00 4.53 14.58
C ALA A 43 -22.09 5.19 13.51
N HIS A 44 -21.21 4.43 12.83
CA HIS A 44 -20.37 5.03 11.81
C HIS A 44 -21.19 5.34 10.54
N SER A 45 -21.26 6.63 10.20
CA SER A 45 -21.63 7.04 8.83
C SER A 45 -20.58 6.50 7.86
N ALA A 46 -20.94 6.31 6.58
CA ALA A 46 -19.98 5.90 5.54
C ALA A 46 -18.75 6.81 5.52
N PHE A 47 -18.91 8.08 5.81
CA PHE A 47 -17.83 9.06 5.90
C PHE A 47 -16.86 8.78 7.06
N SER A 48 -17.36 8.53 8.27
CA SER A 48 -16.48 8.24 9.43
C SER A 48 -15.73 6.93 9.28
N ALA A 49 -16.35 5.91 8.68
CA ALA A 49 -15.70 4.65 8.35
C ALA A 49 -14.56 4.83 7.33
N THR A 50 -14.81 5.61 6.29
CA THR A 50 -13.79 5.95 5.29
C THR A 50 -12.62 6.71 5.92
N LEU A 51 -12.91 7.68 6.79
CA LEU A 51 -11.87 8.45 7.48
C LEU A 51 -10.99 7.56 8.37
N VAL A 52 -11.58 6.66 9.15
CA VAL A 52 -10.85 5.70 9.98
C VAL A 52 -9.92 4.83 9.14
N LEU A 53 -10.41 4.30 8.02
CA LEU A 53 -9.58 3.51 7.11
C LEU A 53 -8.47 4.34 6.48
N MET A 54 -8.73 5.56 6.05
CA MET A 54 -7.72 6.47 5.48
C MET A 54 -6.61 6.80 6.49
N VAL A 55 -6.97 7.16 7.71
CA VAL A 55 -6.01 7.43 8.80
C VAL A 55 -5.18 6.18 9.09
N SER A 56 -5.81 5.02 9.12
CA SER A 56 -5.11 3.76 9.33
C SER A 56 -4.11 3.44 8.21
N VAL A 57 -4.52 3.59 6.95
CA VAL A 57 -3.62 3.39 5.81
C VAL A 57 -2.43 4.34 5.90
N PHE A 58 -2.66 5.60 6.23
CA PHE A 58 -1.60 6.58 6.42
C PHE A 58 -0.65 6.19 7.57
N LEU A 59 -1.19 5.83 8.73
CA LEU A 59 -0.40 5.39 9.88
C LEU A 59 0.39 4.11 9.58
N SER A 60 -0.22 3.16 8.86
CA SER A 60 0.45 1.94 8.40
C SER A 60 1.64 2.26 7.47
N ARG A 61 1.52 3.27 6.59
CA ARG A 61 2.63 3.73 5.75
C ARG A 61 3.77 4.32 6.58
N ILE A 62 3.46 5.12 7.59
CA ILE A 62 4.47 5.67 8.51
C ILE A 62 5.20 4.54 9.25
N ILE A 63 4.46 3.60 9.85
CA ILE A 63 5.07 2.45 10.54
C ILE A 63 5.86 1.59 9.55
N GLY A 64 5.39 1.44 8.31
CA GLY A 64 6.14 0.78 7.23
C GLY A 64 7.48 1.46 6.95
N LEU A 65 7.53 2.78 6.89
CA LEU A 65 8.79 3.54 6.74
C LEU A 65 9.70 3.39 7.98
N VAL A 66 9.13 3.38 9.18
CA VAL A 66 9.89 3.11 10.42
C VAL A 66 10.50 1.71 10.38
N ARG A 67 9.75 0.71 9.90
CA ARG A 67 10.25 -0.65 9.68
C ARG A 67 11.43 -0.66 8.69
N VAL A 68 11.29 0.04 7.56
CA VAL A 68 12.36 0.16 6.56
C VAL A 68 13.60 0.81 7.17
N LYS A 69 13.43 1.94 7.88
CA LYS A 69 14.54 2.58 8.59
C LYS A 69 15.22 1.62 9.58
N TYR A 70 14.45 0.83 10.31
CA TYR A 70 14.98 -0.14 11.25
C TYR A 70 15.82 -1.23 10.56
N ILE A 71 15.36 -1.73 9.43
CA ILE A 71 16.11 -2.69 8.59
C ILE A 71 17.40 -2.07 8.07
N MET A 72 17.32 -0.85 7.54
CA MET A 72 18.49 -0.11 7.04
C MET A 72 19.51 0.16 8.13
N TRP A 73 19.05 0.53 9.33
CA TRP A 73 19.91 0.77 10.47
C TRP A 73 20.66 -0.48 10.93
N LEU A 74 20.00 -1.65 10.90
CA LEU A 74 20.59 -2.93 11.32
C LEU A 74 21.53 -3.53 10.28
N PHE A 75 21.17 -3.47 8.99
CA PHE A 75 21.82 -4.28 7.94
C PHE A 75 22.29 -3.44 6.73
N GLY A 76 22.01 -2.15 6.70
CA GLY A 76 22.37 -1.27 5.58
C GLY A 76 21.78 -1.72 4.25
N SER A 77 22.62 -1.71 3.19
CA SER A 77 22.34 -2.25 1.86
C SER A 77 23.23 -3.46 1.51
N GLY A 78 23.74 -4.17 2.53
CA GLY A 78 24.65 -5.29 2.35
C GLY A 78 23.95 -6.62 2.02
N MET A 79 24.75 -7.70 2.06
CA MET A 79 24.34 -9.08 1.73
C MET A 79 23.06 -9.51 2.47
N GLN A 80 22.94 -9.21 3.76
CA GLN A 80 21.79 -9.62 4.59
C GLN A 80 20.50 -8.88 4.19
N ALA A 81 20.61 -7.60 3.87
CA ALA A 81 19.49 -6.79 3.39
C ALA A 81 19.02 -7.24 2.01
N ASP A 82 19.97 -7.54 1.09
CA ASP A 82 19.65 -8.07 -0.24
C ASP A 82 18.94 -9.42 -0.13
N ALA A 83 19.47 -10.35 0.67
CA ALA A 83 18.86 -11.66 0.86
C ALA A 83 17.46 -11.56 1.48
N LEU A 84 17.25 -10.65 2.44
CA LEU A 84 15.93 -10.42 3.04
C LEU A 84 14.93 -9.88 2.02
N ASN A 85 15.29 -8.85 1.24
CA ASN A 85 14.39 -8.24 0.26
C ASN A 85 14.10 -9.22 -0.90
N ALA A 86 15.09 -9.99 -1.36
CA ALA A 86 14.89 -11.03 -2.36
C ALA A 86 14.00 -12.17 -1.86
N ALA A 87 14.10 -12.52 -0.56
CA ALA A 87 13.31 -13.59 0.03
C ALA A 87 11.79 -13.34 0.05
N PHE A 88 11.35 -12.10 -0.06
CA PHE A 88 9.92 -11.76 -0.19
C PHE A 88 9.36 -12.04 -1.58
N VAL A 89 10.20 -12.12 -2.63
CA VAL A 89 9.73 -12.18 -4.03
C VAL A 89 8.90 -13.43 -4.30
N LEU A 90 9.36 -14.62 -3.91
CA LEU A 90 8.61 -15.87 -4.12
C LEU A 90 7.31 -15.91 -3.31
N PRO A 91 7.27 -15.58 -2.01
CA PRO A 91 6.03 -15.41 -1.26
C PRO A 91 5.06 -14.42 -1.90
N ASP A 92 5.55 -13.27 -2.39
CA ASP A 92 4.72 -12.25 -3.05
C ASP A 92 4.14 -12.76 -4.37
N MET A 93 4.91 -13.52 -5.18
CA MET A 93 4.42 -14.17 -6.39
C MET A 93 3.30 -15.17 -6.06
N ILE A 94 3.50 -16.03 -5.07
CA ILE A 94 2.49 -17.00 -4.63
C ILE A 94 1.24 -16.28 -4.15
N SER A 95 1.40 -15.24 -3.34
CA SER A 95 0.28 -14.41 -2.89
C SER A 95 -0.47 -13.78 -4.06
N TYR A 96 0.24 -13.25 -5.04
CA TYR A 96 -0.36 -12.62 -6.21
C TYR A 96 -1.18 -13.61 -7.05
N PHE A 97 -0.59 -14.75 -7.39
CA PHE A 97 -1.21 -15.73 -8.29
C PHE A 97 -2.28 -16.61 -7.59
N LEU A 98 -2.15 -16.92 -6.32
CA LEU A 98 -3.07 -17.81 -5.64
C LEU A 98 -4.06 -17.11 -4.72
N VAL A 99 -3.66 -16.00 -4.08
CA VAL A 99 -4.51 -15.24 -3.17
C VAL A 99 -5.19 -14.09 -3.90
N GLY A 100 -4.46 -13.42 -4.79
CA GLY A 100 -4.88 -12.31 -5.66
C GLY A 100 -5.53 -11.14 -4.89
N GLY A 101 -5.28 -9.92 -5.32
CA GLY A 101 -6.05 -8.76 -4.84
C GLY A 101 -7.56 -8.87 -5.11
N ALA A 102 -7.93 -9.73 -6.07
CA ALA A 102 -9.30 -10.12 -6.39
C ALA A 102 -10.01 -10.92 -5.31
N ALA A 103 -9.29 -11.77 -4.56
CA ALA A 103 -9.92 -12.64 -3.57
C ALA A 103 -10.73 -11.83 -2.54
N SER A 104 -10.17 -10.77 -1.99
CA SER A 104 -10.86 -9.94 -1.00
C SER A 104 -12.10 -9.23 -1.58
N ILE A 105 -11.99 -8.66 -2.78
CA ILE A 105 -13.11 -7.97 -3.45
C ILE A 105 -14.22 -8.96 -3.80
N THR A 106 -13.85 -10.11 -4.37
CA THR A 106 -14.78 -11.18 -4.74
C THR A 106 -15.51 -11.73 -3.51
N PHE A 107 -14.79 -11.93 -2.39
CA PHE A 107 -15.41 -12.36 -1.13
C PHE A 107 -16.43 -11.36 -0.60
N VAL A 108 -16.09 -10.07 -0.60
CA VAL A 108 -17.03 -9.03 -0.16
C VAL A 108 -18.29 -9.07 -1.00
N THR A 109 -18.16 -9.20 -2.33
CA THR A 109 -19.32 -9.26 -3.25
C THR A 109 -20.21 -10.48 -2.98
N ILE A 110 -19.61 -11.68 -2.89
CA ILE A 110 -20.33 -12.93 -2.67
C ILE A 110 -21.03 -12.90 -1.30
N LEU A 111 -20.31 -12.55 -0.23
CA LEU A 111 -20.86 -12.53 1.13
C LEU A 111 -21.94 -11.45 1.30
N THR A 112 -21.80 -10.30 0.66
CA THR A 112 -22.83 -9.26 0.66
C THR A 112 -24.12 -9.79 0.02
N ARG A 113 -24.02 -10.45 -1.15
CA ARG A 113 -25.19 -11.04 -1.82
C ARG A 113 -25.88 -12.10 -0.96
N TYR A 114 -25.14 -13.04 -0.35
CA TYR A 114 -25.72 -14.03 0.57
C TYR A 114 -26.46 -13.37 1.74
N ARG A 115 -25.92 -12.27 2.25
CA ARG A 115 -26.55 -11.52 3.34
C ARG A 115 -27.82 -10.81 2.90
N GLU A 116 -27.80 -10.12 1.75
CA GLU A 116 -28.95 -9.38 1.23
C GLU A 116 -30.10 -10.30 0.82
N THR A 117 -29.78 -11.55 0.42
CA THR A 117 -30.78 -12.57 0.08
C THR A 117 -31.25 -13.41 1.28
N GLY A 118 -30.80 -13.10 2.50
CA GLY A 118 -31.17 -13.84 3.73
C GLY A 118 -30.53 -15.24 3.85
N ARG A 119 -29.57 -15.60 2.96
CA ARG A 119 -28.90 -16.90 2.91
C ARG A 119 -27.57 -16.90 3.69
N GLU A 120 -27.50 -16.23 4.86
CA GLU A 120 -26.27 -16.08 5.63
C GLU A 120 -25.63 -17.42 6.06
N LYS A 121 -26.45 -18.45 6.34
CA LYS A 121 -25.95 -19.78 6.71
C LYS A 121 -25.18 -20.42 5.55
N GLU A 122 -25.70 -20.32 4.34
CA GLU A 122 -25.07 -20.82 3.14
C GLU A 122 -23.80 -20.04 2.83
N GLY A 123 -23.82 -18.71 2.96
CA GLY A 123 -22.63 -17.88 2.83
C GLY A 123 -21.51 -18.26 3.82
N THR A 124 -21.85 -18.65 5.05
CA THR A 124 -20.87 -19.14 6.05
C THR A 124 -20.35 -20.53 5.68
N ARG A 125 -21.19 -21.40 5.10
CA ARG A 125 -20.77 -22.71 4.57
C ARG A 125 -19.81 -22.52 3.40
N SER A 126 -20.17 -21.73 2.39
CA SER A 126 -19.33 -21.45 1.23
C SER A 126 -18.00 -20.82 1.64
N LEU A 127 -17.99 -19.90 2.61
CA LEU A 127 -16.76 -19.37 3.19
C LEU A 127 -15.88 -20.48 3.78
N SER A 128 -16.46 -21.43 4.50
CA SER A 128 -15.73 -22.55 5.09
C SER A 128 -15.16 -23.47 4.01
N VAL A 129 -15.94 -23.77 2.96
CA VAL A 129 -15.50 -24.55 1.80
C VAL A 129 -14.34 -23.87 1.09
N ILE A 130 -14.46 -22.58 0.80
CA ILE A 130 -13.41 -21.80 0.11
C ILE A 130 -12.14 -21.76 0.97
N LEU A 131 -12.25 -21.49 2.27
CA LEU A 131 -11.09 -21.50 3.18
C LEU A 131 -10.40 -22.86 3.19
N THR A 132 -11.15 -23.95 3.34
CA THR A 132 -10.59 -25.31 3.38
C THR A 132 -9.91 -25.67 2.07
N THR A 133 -10.59 -25.44 0.94
CA THR A 133 -10.04 -25.71 -0.40
C THR A 133 -8.76 -24.92 -0.65
N MET A 134 -8.77 -23.64 -0.33
CA MET A 134 -7.60 -22.78 -0.54
C MET A 134 -6.46 -23.06 0.45
N TYR A 135 -6.75 -23.49 1.67
CA TYR A 135 -5.70 -23.99 2.57
C TYR A 135 -5.00 -25.22 2.01
N LEU A 136 -5.74 -26.12 1.35
CA LEU A 136 -5.14 -27.27 0.67
C LEU A 136 -4.31 -26.83 -0.55
N VAL A 137 -4.87 -26.01 -1.42
CA VAL A 137 -4.19 -25.52 -2.64
C VAL A 137 -2.96 -24.68 -2.28
N LEU A 138 -3.14 -23.68 -1.43
CA LEU A 138 -2.05 -22.77 -1.03
C LEU A 138 -1.02 -23.49 -0.16
N GLY A 139 -1.47 -24.38 0.73
CA GLY A 139 -0.58 -25.22 1.55
C GLY A 139 0.27 -26.15 0.70
N SER A 140 -0.33 -26.80 -0.31
CA SER A 140 0.42 -27.63 -1.26
C SER A 140 1.41 -26.80 -2.10
N ALA A 141 1.00 -25.62 -2.54
CA ALA A 141 1.90 -24.71 -3.27
C ALA A 141 3.06 -24.22 -2.40
N ILE A 142 2.81 -23.92 -1.13
CA ILE A 142 3.86 -23.53 -0.17
C ILE A 142 4.82 -24.71 0.07
N LEU A 143 4.31 -25.93 0.32
CA LEU A 143 5.16 -27.11 0.48
C LEU A 143 6.02 -27.37 -0.76
N LEU A 144 5.44 -27.23 -1.95
CA LEU A 144 6.20 -27.32 -3.20
C LEU A 144 7.26 -26.21 -3.29
N ALA A 145 6.89 -24.98 -2.95
CA ALA A 145 7.81 -23.85 -2.96
C ALA A 145 8.96 -24.02 -1.94
N GLU A 146 8.71 -24.59 -0.76
CA GLU A 146 9.75 -24.94 0.24
C GLU A 146 10.80 -25.90 -0.34
N ILE A 147 10.34 -26.90 -1.12
CA ILE A 147 11.23 -27.87 -1.76
C ILE A 147 11.98 -27.22 -2.92
N VAL A 148 11.29 -26.45 -3.75
CA VAL A 148 11.83 -25.85 -4.99
C VAL A 148 12.64 -24.57 -4.71
N ALA A 149 12.52 -23.98 -3.54
CA ALA A 149 13.16 -22.70 -3.19
C ALA A 149 14.66 -22.63 -3.55
N PRO A 150 15.52 -23.64 -3.27
CA PRO A 150 16.93 -23.56 -3.64
C PRO A 150 17.15 -23.44 -5.15
N TRP A 151 16.40 -24.22 -5.93
CA TRP A 151 16.48 -24.18 -7.40
C TRP A 151 15.94 -22.86 -7.95
N TYR A 152 14.77 -22.40 -7.44
CA TYR A 152 14.18 -21.14 -7.83
C TYR A 152 15.12 -19.94 -7.55
N ILE A 153 15.71 -19.88 -6.35
CA ILE A 153 16.62 -18.80 -5.97
C ILE A 153 17.89 -18.83 -6.82
N GLY A 154 18.47 -19.98 -7.05
CA GLY A 154 19.64 -20.12 -7.91
C GLY A 154 19.39 -19.70 -9.37
N TRP A 155 18.18 -19.96 -9.89
CA TRP A 155 17.77 -19.55 -11.23
C TRP A 155 17.35 -18.07 -11.30
N TRP A 156 16.51 -17.63 -10.36
CA TRP A 156 15.94 -16.27 -10.39
C TRP A 156 16.95 -15.21 -9.94
N PHE A 157 17.75 -15.50 -8.92
CA PHE A 157 18.78 -14.60 -8.38
C PHE A 157 20.19 -15.11 -8.72
N ASN A 158 20.43 -15.37 -10.01
CA ASN A 158 21.66 -15.96 -10.53
C ASN A 158 22.94 -15.13 -10.30
N GLY A 159 22.82 -13.90 -9.82
CA GLY A 159 23.94 -13.06 -9.42
C GLY A 159 24.31 -13.18 -7.95
N PHE A 160 23.58 -13.97 -7.15
CA PHE A 160 23.93 -14.19 -5.75
C PHE A 160 25.05 -15.23 -5.62
N ASP A 161 26.04 -14.93 -4.76
CA ASP A 161 27.00 -15.93 -4.34
C ASP A 161 26.33 -17.02 -3.48
N ALA A 162 27.02 -18.13 -3.28
CA ALA A 162 26.48 -19.30 -2.59
C ALA A 162 26.00 -18.98 -1.15
N GLN A 163 26.70 -18.09 -0.45
CA GLN A 163 26.35 -17.72 0.92
C GLN A 163 25.07 -16.87 0.96
N LYS A 164 24.95 -15.87 0.07
CA LYS A 164 23.76 -15.02 -0.06
C LYS A 164 22.56 -15.82 -0.53
N ALA A 165 22.74 -16.71 -1.51
CA ALA A 165 21.69 -17.61 -2.01
C ALA A 165 21.17 -18.54 -0.90
N ALA A 166 22.06 -19.18 -0.13
CA ALA A 166 21.67 -20.03 0.99
C ALA A 166 20.89 -19.25 2.07
N LEU A 167 21.33 -18.03 2.39
CA LEU A 167 20.62 -17.15 3.31
C LEU A 167 19.24 -16.78 2.76
N CYS A 168 19.15 -16.42 1.48
CA CYS A 168 17.89 -16.08 0.82
C CYS A 168 16.91 -17.27 0.85
N VAL A 169 17.37 -18.50 0.56
CA VAL A 169 16.56 -19.74 0.68
C VAL A 169 16.00 -19.90 2.09
N ARG A 170 16.88 -19.77 3.11
CA ARG A 170 16.44 -19.89 4.51
C ARG A 170 15.38 -18.86 4.86
N LEU A 171 15.56 -17.60 4.47
CA LEU A 171 14.60 -16.52 4.75
C LEU A 171 13.29 -16.71 3.98
N THR A 172 13.35 -17.13 2.72
CA THR A 172 12.17 -17.45 1.90
C THR A 172 11.34 -18.54 2.56
N ARG A 173 11.96 -19.63 3.01
CA ARG A 173 11.29 -20.72 3.73
C ARG A 173 10.61 -20.24 5.00
N ILE A 174 11.22 -19.33 5.76
CA ILE A 174 10.59 -18.74 6.94
C ILE A 174 9.35 -17.90 6.55
N LEU A 175 9.40 -17.17 5.42
CA LEU A 175 8.35 -16.24 5.02
C LEU A 175 7.17 -16.91 4.31
N LEU A 176 7.37 -18.05 3.63
CA LEU A 176 6.32 -18.74 2.85
C LEU A 176 5.06 -19.05 3.65
N PRO A 177 5.11 -19.57 4.88
CA PRO A 177 3.91 -19.87 5.68
C PRO A 177 3.03 -18.64 5.98
N ALA A 178 3.59 -17.42 5.94
CA ALA A 178 2.83 -16.20 6.17
C ALA A 178 1.69 -16.01 5.17
N GLN A 179 1.79 -16.61 3.97
CA GLN A 179 0.76 -16.50 2.94
C GLN A 179 -0.56 -17.17 3.33
N LEU A 180 -0.50 -18.25 4.13
CA LEU A 180 -1.70 -18.87 4.73
C LEU A 180 -2.42 -17.90 5.67
N PHE A 181 -1.66 -17.17 6.46
CA PHE A 181 -2.21 -16.17 7.39
C PHE A 181 -2.79 -14.97 6.66
N PHE A 182 -2.13 -14.49 5.61
CA PHE A 182 -2.66 -13.41 4.78
C PHE A 182 -3.94 -13.80 4.06
N PHE A 183 -4.00 -15.00 3.47
CA PHE A 183 -5.19 -15.48 2.81
C PHE A 183 -6.39 -15.57 3.76
N ALA A 184 -6.25 -16.32 4.85
CA ALA A 184 -7.34 -16.46 5.81
C ALA A 184 -7.72 -15.13 6.46
N GLY A 185 -6.71 -14.29 6.75
CA GLY A 185 -6.93 -12.95 7.26
C GLY A 185 -7.71 -12.07 6.30
N GLY A 186 -7.46 -12.18 5.00
CA GLY A 186 -8.22 -11.50 3.94
C GLY A 186 -9.68 -11.95 3.88
N VAL A 187 -9.93 -13.26 3.99
CA VAL A 187 -11.30 -13.82 4.00
C VAL A 187 -12.08 -13.36 5.24
N PHE A 188 -11.50 -13.49 6.43
CA PHE A 188 -12.14 -13.00 7.66
C PHE A 188 -12.30 -11.47 7.64
N GLY A 189 -11.34 -10.77 7.06
CA GLY A 189 -11.40 -9.34 6.83
C GLY A 189 -12.58 -8.93 5.95
N ALA A 190 -12.85 -9.66 4.88
CA ALA A 190 -14.02 -9.43 4.02
C ALA A 190 -15.33 -9.56 4.79
N VAL A 191 -15.44 -10.56 5.69
CA VAL A 191 -16.59 -10.69 6.60
C VAL A 191 -16.78 -9.45 7.46
N LEU A 192 -15.67 -8.94 8.04
CA LEU A 192 -15.73 -7.76 8.90
C LEU A 192 -16.13 -6.50 8.12
N LEU A 193 -15.70 -6.36 6.87
CA LEU A 193 -16.12 -5.27 5.98
C LEU A 193 -17.62 -5.34 5.67
N VAL A 194 -18.14 -6.53 5.32
CA VAL A 194 -19.59 -6.76 5.09
C VAL A 194 -20.40 -6.43 6.34
N ARG A 195 -19.86 -6.71 7.52
CA ARG A 195 -20.48 -6.39 8.82
C ARG A 195 -20.17 -4.97 9.34
N LYS A 196 -19.53 -4.12 8.51
CA LYS A 196 -19.19 -2.71 8.82
C LYS A 196 -18.27 -2.55 10.04
N GLN A 197 -17.43 -3.54 10.33
CA GLN A 197 -16.45 -3.49 11.43
C GLN A 197 -15.09 -2.98 10.92
N PHE A 198 -15.02 -1.71 10.56
CA PHE A 198 -13.86 -1.09 9.92
C PHE A 198 -12.66 -0.92 10.85
N ASN A 199 -12.89 -0.77 12.16
CA ASN A 199 -11.82 -0.54 13.15
C ASN A 199 -10.82 -1.70 13.21
N VAL A 200 -11.30 -2.94 13.07
CA VAL A 200 -10.44 -4.14 13.10
C VAL A 200 -9.54 -4.16 11.87
N GLN A 201 -10.10 -3.86 10.70
CA GLN A 201 -9.36 -3.77 9.44
C GLN A 201 -8.29 -2.66 9.48
N ALA A 202 -8.59 -1.58 10.21
CA ALA A 202 -7.67 -0.47 10.38
C ALA A 202 -6.42 -0.85 11.21
N VAL A 203 -6.55 -1.70 12.22
CA VAL A 203 -5.46 -2.07 13.13
C VAL A 203 -4.59 -3.21 12.59
N SER A 204 -5.16 -4.10 11.79
CA SER A 204 -4.49 -5.30 11.28
C SER A 204 -3.14 -5.03 10.58
N PRO A 205 -3.01 -4.09 9.61
CA PRO A 205 -1.74 -3.79 8.96
C PRO A 205 -0.69 -3.16 9.90
N LEU A 206 -1.14 -2.47 10.96
CA LEU A 206 -0.24 -1.88 11.95
C LEU A 206 0.47 -2.97 12.74
N ILE A 207 -0.28 -3.99 13.20
CA ILE A 207 0.28 -5.15 13.93
C ILE A 207 1.26 -5.91 13.04
N TYR A 208 0.94 -6.09 11.76
CA TYR A 208 1.85 -6.72 10.80
C TYR A 208 3.21 -6.02 10.72
N ASN A 209 3.22 -4.71 10.52
CA ASN A 209 4.46 -3.95 10.45
C ASN A 209 5.23 -3.93 11.78
N LEU A 210 4.51 -3.81 12.91
CA LEU A 210 5.10 -3.88 14.23
C LEU A 210 5.72 -5.24 14.52
N GLY A 211 5.13 -6.33 14.03
CA GLY A 211 5.68 -7.68 14.19
C GLY A 211 7.11 -7.81 13.70
N THR A 212 7.42 -7.27 12.52
CA THR A 212 8.79 -7.25 11.99
C THR A 212 9.75 -6.48 12.90
N ILE A 213 9.33 -5.30 13.37
CA ILE A 213 10.16 -4.45 14.26
C ILE A 213 10.41 -5.16 15.59
N VAL A 214 9.36 -5.69 16.22
CA VAL A 214 9.44 -6.38 17.51
C VAL A 214 10.28 -7.66 17.39
N GLY A 215 10.08 -8.45 16.32
CA GLY A 215 10.89 -9.64 16.05
C GLY A 215 12.38 -9.29 15.95
N GLY A 216 12.71 -8.22 15.23
CA GLY A 216 14.07 -7.71 15.16
C GLY A 216 14.61 -7.28 16.53
N LEU A 217 13.85 -6.48 17.28
CA LEU A 217 14.28 -5.98 18.60
C LEU A 217 14.56 -7.12 19.59
N LEU A 218 13.75 -8.18 19.58
CA LEU A 218 13.86 -9.28 20.53
C LEU A 218 14.91 -10.31 20.12
N LEU A 219 15.04 -10.61 18.82
CA LEU A 219 15.74 -11.80 18.35
C LEU A 219 16.97 -11.51 17.48
N VAL A 220 17.28 -10.24 17.13
CA VAL A 220 18.38 -9.93 16.20
C VAL A 220 19.74 -10.39 16.69
N LYS A 221 19.99 -10.34 18.01
CA LYS A 221 21.26 -10.78 18.61
C LYS A 221 21.50 -12.28 18.45
N GLN A 222 20.44 -13.08 18.38
CA GLN A 222 20.51 -14.55 18.32
C GLN A 222 20.38 -15.07 16.89
N LEU A 223 19.50 -14.45 16.09
CA LEU A 223 19.10 -14.97 14.78
C LEU A 223 19.50 -14.05 13.61
N GLY A 224 20.15 -12.91 13.90
CA GLY A 224 20.52 -11.95 12.86
C GLY A 224 19.31 -11.51 12.02
N VAL A 225 19.45 -11.48 10.70
CA VAL A 225 18.40 -11.05 9.79
C VAL A 225 17.17 -11.97 9.78
N ALA A 226 17.30 -13.25 10.17
CA ALA A 226 16.16 -14.16 10.26
C ALA A 226 15.12 -13.72 11.32
N SER A 227 15.54 -12.94 12.32
CA SER A 227 14.64 -12.33 13.32
C SER A 227 13.55 -11.46 12.69
N LEU A 228 13.88 -10.74 11.61
CA LEU A 228 12.94 -9.91 10.86
C LEU A 228 11.93 -10.76 10.08
N ALA A 229 12.39 -11.85 9.48
CA ALA A 229 11.50 -12.78 8.76
C ALA A 229 10.54 -13.46 9.74
N ILE A 230 11.01 -13.95 10.88
CA ILE A 230 10.17 -14.54 11.94
C ILE A 230 9.19 -13.51 12.49
N GLY A 231 9.66 -12.29 12.76
CA GLY A 231 8.81 -11.19 13.20
C GLY A 231 7.72 -10.83 12.19
N THR A 232 8.03 -10.91 10.89
CA THR A 232 7.06 -10.70 9.81
C THR A 232 5.98 -11.78 9.81
N VAL A 233 6.35 -13.04 9.96
CA VAL A 233 5.40 -14.17 10.06
C VAL A 233 4.53 -14.04 11.30
N ALA A 234 5.12 -13.73 12.46
CA ALA A 234 4.39 -13.47 13.70
C ALA A 234 3.42 -12.28 13.53
N GLY A 235 3.88 -11.20 12.88
CA GLY A 235 3.04 -10.06 12.55
C GLY A 235 1.86 -10.41 11.63
N ALA A 236 2.08 -11.28 10.62
CA ALA A 236 1.04 -11.79 9.74
C ALA A 236 0.02 -12.68 10.51
N PHE A 237 0.53 -13.49 11.43
CA PHE A 237 -0.33 -14.32 12.29
C PHE A 237 -1.20 -13.45 13.22
N PHE A 238 -0.61 -12.56 14.03
CA PHE A 238 -1.36 -11.80 15.03
C PHE A 238 -2.22 -10.68 14.44
N GLY A 239 -1.76 -10.00 13.38
CA GLY A 239 -2.47 -8.91 12.73
C GLY A 239 -3.54 -9.41 11.76
N PRO A 240 -3.20 -9.71 10.51
CA PRO A 240 -4.17 -10.10 9.48
C PRO A 240 -5.00 -11.34 9.85
N PHE A 241 -4.40 -12.39 10.40
CA PHE A 241 -5.12 -13.63 10.66
C PHE A 241 -5.86 -13.63 12.00
N PHE A 242 -5.15 -13.64 13.11
CA PHE A 242 -5.72 -13.91 14.44
C PHE A 242 -6.72 -12.84 14.88
N LEU A 243 -6.37 -11.55 14.65
CA LEU A 243 -7.25 -10.44 14.97
C LEU A 243 -8.57 -10.55 14.17
N ASN A 244 -8.47 -10.72 12.85
CA ASN A 244 -9.67 -10.82 12.00
C ASN A 244 -10.49 -12.07 12.31
N TRP A 245 -9.85 -13.21 12.58
CA TRP A 245 -10.52 -14.45 12.97
C TRP A 245 -11.33 -14.29 14.26
N ILE A 246 -10.74 -13.71 15.33
CA ILE A 246 -11.45 -13.51 16.60
C ILE A 246 -12.70 -12.66 16.39
N PHE A 247 -12.58 -11.54 15.67
CA PHE A 247 -13.71 -10.64 15.45
C PHE A 247 -14.74 -11.21 14.48
N ALA A 248 -14.34 -11.94 13.44
CA ALA A 248 -15.26 -12.68 12.58
C ALA A 248 -16.03 -13.74 13.36
N ARG A 249 -15.36 -14.48 14.27
CA ARG A 249 -16.01 -15.44 15.16
C ARG A 249 -17.01 -14.78 16.11
N ARG A 250 -16.65 -13.64 16.70
CA ARG A 250 -17.58 -12.83 17.52
C ARG A 250 -18.77 -12.30 16.72
N ALA A 251 -18.56 -12.05 15.44
CA ALA A 251 -19.62 -11.66 14.50
C ALA A 251 -20.48 -12.85 14.02
N GLY A 252 -20.31 -14.04 14.60
CA GLY A 252 -21.16 -15.23 14.35
C GLY A 252 -20.65 -16.16 13.25
N VAL A 253 -19.49 -15.89 12.63
CA VAL A 253 -18.90 -16.80 11.64
C VAL A 253 -18.19 -17.94 12.35
N ARG A 254 -18.64 -19.17 12.06
CA ARG A 254 -18.02 -20.40 12.55
C ARG A 254 -17.41 -21.14 11.38
N TYR A 255 -16.09 -21.18 11.33
CA TYR A 255 -15.35 -21.98 10.36
C TYR A 255 -15.54 -23.46 10.68
N GLN A 256 -15.84 -24.25 9.64
CA GLN A 256 -15.88 -25.71 9.67
C GLN A 256 -15.03 -26.24 8.52
N PRO A 257 -14.15 -27.22 8.72
CA PRO A 257 -13.35 -27.79 7.65
C PRO A 257 -14.24 -28.65 6.74
N ILE A 258 -14.84 -28.01 5.73
CA ILE A 258 -15.70 -28.65 4.74
C ILE A 258 -14.99 -28.59 3.39
N LEU A 259 -14.86 -29.75 2.74
CA LEU A 259 -14.36 -29.86 1.37
C LEU A 259 -15.53 -30.27 0.47
N ASP A 260 -15.95 -29.33 -0.38
CA ASP A 260 -17.05 -29.54 -1.33
C ASP A 260 -16.74 -28.79 -2.65
N TRP A 261 -16.29 -29.53 -3.64
CA TRP A 261 -15.97 -29.00 -4.97
C TRP A 261 -17.21 -28.56 -5.77
N HIS A 262 -18.41 -28.92 -5.30
CA HIS A 262 -19.68 -28.59 -5.95
C HIS A 262 -20.36 -27.36 -5.33
N ASP A 263 -19.79 -26.79 -4.26
CA ASP A 263 -20.32 -25.59 -3.62
C ASP A 263 -20.43 -24.43 -4.62
N GLU A 264 -21.61 -23.82 -4.66
CA GLU A 264 -21.95 -22.74 -5.59
C GLU A 264 -21.04 -21.51 -5.37
N GLY A 265 -20.78 -21.16 -4.12
CA GLY A 265 -19.94 -20.03 -3.74
C GLY A 265 -18.46 -20.24 -4.12
N LEU A 266 -17.94 -21.49 -3.98
CA LEU A 266 -16.59 -21.83 -4.43
C LEU A 266 -16.45 -21.70 -5.95
N ARG A 267 -17.40 -22.25 -6.72
CA ARG A 267 -17.37 -22.16 -8.18
C ARG A 267 -17.46 -20.71 -8.66
N GLU A 268 -18.31 -19.93 -8.06
CA GLU A 268 -18.43 -18.52 -8.37
C GLU A 268 -17.15 -17.76 -8.03
N TRP A 269 -16.58 -18.02 -6.85
CA TRP A 269 -15.32 -17.39 -6.43
C TRP A 269 -14.19 -17.72 -7.41
N VAL A 270 -14.04 -19.00 -7.81
CA VAL A 270 -13.04 -19.41 -8.81
C VAL A 270 -13.28 -18.70 -10.15
N ARG A 271 -14.52 -18.69 -10.64
CA ARG A 271 -14.88 -18.04 -11.90
C ARG A 271 -14.54 -16.55 -11.94
N LEU A 272 -14.78 -15.85 -10.83
CA LEU A 272 -14.51 -14.41 -10.72
C LEU A 272 -13.03 -14.12 -10.48
N SER A 273 -12.31 -15.00 -9.76
CA SER A 273 -10.90 -14.80 -9.40
C SER A 273 -9.94 -15.23 -10.50
N LEU A 274 -10.23 -16.30 -11.23
CA LEU A 274 -9.32 -16.88 -12.23
C LEU A 274 -8.87 -15.89 -13.33
N PRO A 275 -9.75 -15.08 -13.93
CA PRO A 275 -9.33 -14.09 -14.91
C PRO A 275 -8.39 -13.02 -14.31
N LEU A 276 -8.60 -12.66 -13.04
CA LEU A 276 -7.81 -11.65 -12.34
C LEU A 276 -6.43 -12.20 -11.90
N ILE A 277 -6.33 -13.51 -11.69
CA ILE A 277 -5.08 -14.21 -11.36
C ILE A 277 -4.21 -14.38 -12.62
N ALA A 278 -4.82 -14.60 -13.78
CA ALA A 278 -4.11 -14.89 -15.03
C ALA A 278 -3.33 -13.69 -15.59
N GLY A 279 -3.66 -12.47 -15.18
CA GLY A 279 -3.01 -11.26 -15.68
C GLY A 279 -2.00 -10.69 -14.69
N VAL A 280 -0.83 -10.30 -15.15
CA VAL A 280 0.20 -9.63 -14.33
C VAL A 280 0.42 -8.22 -14.88
N SER A 281 0.00 -7.22 -14.11
CA SER A 281 0.29 -5.83 -14.45
C SER A 281 1.75 -5.49 -14.15
N LEU A 282 2.35 -4.64 -14.99
CA LEU A 282 3.70 -4.11 -14.77
C LEU A 282 3.85 -3.46 -13.38
N VAL A 283 2.80 -2.82 -12.88
CA VAL A 283 2.77 -2.25 -11.51
C VAL A 283 3.20 -3.25 -10.44
N THR A 284 2.87 -4.53 -10.63
CA THR A 284 3.26 -5.62 -9.71
C THR A 284 4.57 -6.30 -10.15
N ALA A 285 4.67 -6.63 -11.44
CA ALA A 285 5.82 -7.38 -11.99
C ALA A 285 7.13 -6.59 -11.93
N ASP A 286 7.07 -5.27 -11.98
CA ASP A 286 8.24 -4.40 -11.96
C ASP A 286 9.19 -4.68 -10.77
N ASN A 287 8.64 -4.91 -9.57
CA ASN A 287 9.46 -5.26 -8.41
C ASN A 287 10.20 -6.59 -8.59
N TRP A 288 9.55 -7.59 -9.19
CA TRP A 288 10.13 -8.90 -9.43
C TRP A 288 11.19 -8.86 -10.52
N ILE A 289 10.92 -8.12 -11.61
CA ILE A 289 11.85 -7.93 -12.73
C ILE A 289 13.11 -7.21 -12.26
N ILE A 290 12.94 -6.10 -11.52
CA ILE A 290 14.07 -5.35 -10.96
C ILE A 290 14.88 -6.25 -10.01
N ALA A 291 14.24 -6.99 -9.10
CA ALA A 291 14.93 -7.86 -8.16
C ALA A 291 15.74 -8.95 -8.87
N HIS A 292 15.23 -9.50 -9.99
CA HIS A 292 15.95 -10.46 -10.82
C HIS A 292 17.26 -9.87 -11.36
N PHE A 293 17.18 -8.75 -12.08
CA PHE A 293 18.38 -8.15 -12.69
C PHE A 293 19.33 -7.53 -11.64
N ALA A 294 18.78 -6.87 -10.62
CA ALA A 294 19.56 -6.24 -9.55
C ALA A 294 20.34 -7.26 -8.71
N SER A 295 19.95 -8.53 -8.71
CA SER A 295 20.67 -9.60 -7.99
C SER A 295 22.14 -9.72 -8.42
N ARG A 296 22.47 -9.30 -9.65
CA ARG A 296 23.83 -9.33 -10.22
C ARG A 296 24.75 -8.21 -9.69
N ILE A 297 24.20 -7.26 -8.93
CA ILE A 297 24.93 -6.12 -8.38
C ILE A 297 24.76 -6.13 -6.86
N GLY A 298 25.87 -6.17 -6.13
CA GLY A 298 25.84 -6.21 -4.68
C GLY A 298 25.13 -4.99 -4.09
N GLY A 299 24.18 -5.21 -3.17
CA GLY A 299 23.42 -4.15 -2.51
C GLY A 299 22.26 -3.57 -3.33
N ALA A 300 22.19 -3.86 -4.63
CA ALA A 300 21.21 -3.23 -5.50
C ALA A 300 19.77 -3.69 -5.20
N VAL A 301 19.54 -4.94 -4.84
CA VAL A 301 18.18 -5.45 -4.52
C VAL A 301 17.57 -4.67 -3.36
N SER A 302 18.33 -4.48 -2.29
CA SER A 302 17.88 -3.73 -1.12
C SER A 302 17.74 -2.23 -1.43
N GLN A 303 18.70 -1.62 -2.12
CA GLN A 303 18.65 -0.21 -2.49
C GLN A 303 17.45 0.13 -3.37
N PHE A 304 17.12 -0.71 -4.36
CA PHE A 304 15.90 -0.56 -5.16
C PHE A 304 14.63 -0.69 -4.32
N ASN A 305 14.58 -1.67 -3.43
CA ASN A 305 13.43 -1.83 -2.54
C ASN A 305 13.25 -0.58 -1.67
N TYR A 306 14.32 -0.05 -1.09
CA TYR A 306 14.26 1.18 -0.28
C TYR A 306 13.82 2.39 -1.10
N ALA A 307 14.40 2.61 -2.27
CA ALA A 307 14.03 3.71 -3.17
C ALA A 307 12.54 3.65 -3.54
N LYS A 308 12.02 2.46 -3.85
CA LYS A 308 10.60 2.26 -4.13
C LYS A 308 9.71 2.46 -2.91
N GLN A 309 10.14 2.08 -1.72
CA GLN A 309 9.39 2.37 -0.49
C GLN A 309 9.25 3.88 -0.25
N PHE A 310 10.31 4.66 -0.51
CA PHE A 310 10.24 6.12 -0.42
C PHE A 310 9.32 6.71 -1.48
N PHE A 311 9.40 6.21 -2.72
CA PHE A 311 8.55 6.62 -3.82
C PHE A 311 7.07 6.29 -3.58
N THR A 312 6.77 5.12 -3.02
CA THR A 312 5.37 4.70 -2.81
C THR A 312 4.65 5.48 -1.72
N ALA A 313 5.35 6.14 -0.81
CA ALA A 313 4.73 6.94 0.25
C ALA A 313 3.99 8.18 -0.31
N PRO A 314 4.62 9.09 -1.09
CA PRO A 314 3.92 10.18 -1.77
C PRO A 314 2.88 9.68 -2.79
N MET A 315 3.19 8.62 -3.54
CA MET A 315 2.29 8.02 -4.51
C MET A 315 0.98 7.54 -3.86
N ALA A 316 1.03 6.98 -2.65
CA ALA A 316 -0.17 6.55 -1.94
C ALA A 316 -1.11 7.72 -1.62
N VAL A 317 -0.56 8.88 -1.32
CA VAL A 317 -1.35 10.10 -1.04
C VAL A 317 -1.93 10.67 -2.34
N LEU A 318 -1.11 10.83 -3.36
CA LEU A 318 -1.50 11.50 -4.60
C LEU A 318 -2.35 10.61 -5.51
N ALA A 319 -1.84 9.43 -5.86
CA ALA A 319 -2.46 8.57 -6.86
C ALA A 319 -3.54 7.66 -6.26
N GLN A 320 -3.25 6.98 -5.17
CA GLN A 320 -4.17 6.00 -4.60
C GLN A 320 -5.36 6.66 -3.91
N ALA A 321 -5.13 7.71 -3.11
CA ALA A 321 -6.22 8.42 -2.44
C ALA A 321 -7.13 9.18 -3.42
N ALA A 322 -6.55 9.90 -4.39
CA ALA A 322 -7.32 10.60 -5.42
C ALA A 322 -8.15 9.62 -6.26
N GLY A 323 -7.52 8.51 -6.66
CA GLY A 323 -8.20 7.48 -7.42
C GLY A 323 -9.34 6.80 -6.63
N ALA A 324 -9.14 6.49 -5.35
CA ALA A 324 -10.20 5.90 -4.52
C ALA A 324 -11.37 6.87 -4.32
N ALA A 325 -11.09 8.16 -4.14
CA ALA A 325 -12.12 9.20 -4.00
C ALA A 325 -12.91 9.42 -5.30
N SER A 326 -12.28 9.26 -6.48
CA SER A 326 -12.92 9.48 -7.78
C SER A 326 -13.86 8.33 -8.20
N MET A 327 -13.60 7.11 -7.72
CA MET A 327 -14.31 5.89 -8.15
C MET A 327 -15.84 5.96 -8.02
N PRO A 328 -16.43 6.39 -6.89
CA PRO A 328 -17.89 6.47 -6.76
C PRO A 328 -18.54 7.47 -7.74
N PHE A 329 -17.85 8.59 -8.00
CA PHE A 329 -18.33 9.60 -8.97
C PHE A 329 -18.32 9.04 -10.37
N PHE A 330 -17.23 8.39 -10.81
CA PHE A 330 -17.13 7.75 -12.12
C PHE A 330 -18.22 6.68 -12.29
N ALA A 331 -18.40 5.81 -11.30
CA ALA A 331 -19.41 4.76 -11.34
C ALA A 331 -20.84 5.33 -11.41
N SER A 332 -21.13 6.40 -10.67
CA SER A 332 -22.44 7.07 -10.71
C SER A 332 -22.73 7.67 -12.08
N LEU A 333 -21.77 8.39 -12.68
CA LEU A 333 -21.92 9.00 -14.01
C LEU A 333 -22.09 7.92 -15.09
N TRP A 334 -21.32 6.84 -15.00
CA TRP A 334 -21.43 5.72 -15.92
C TRP A 334 -22.78 5.03 -15.83
N ALA A 335 -23.28 4.75 -14.61
CA ALA A 335 -24.58 4.13 -14.38
C ALA A 335 -25.75 4.99 -14.86
N LYS A 336 -25.63 6.33 -14.77
CA LYS A 336 -26.62 7.29 -15.30
C LYS A 336 -26.54 7.48 -16.81
N ASN A 337 -25.65 6.75 -17.50
CA ASN A 337 -25.39 6.88 -18.94
C ASN A 337 -24.95 8.29 -19.39
N ASN A 338 -24.45 9.11 -18.47
CA ASN A 338 -23.95 10.47 -18.78
C ASN A 338 -22.49 10.39 -19.25
N ARG A 339 -22.28 9.96 -20.51
CA ARG A 339 -20.97 9.71 -21.10
C ARG A 339 -20.13 10.96 -21.25
N TYR A 340 -20.75 12.08 -21.60
CA TYR A 340 -20.06 13.35 -21.76
C TYR A 340 -19.46 13.84 -20.44
N GLU A 341 -20.26 13.87 -19.39
CA GLU A 341 -19.81 14.31 -18.06
C GLU A 341 -18.78 13.33 -17.48
N PHE A 342 -18.98 12.01 -17.70
CA PHE A 342 -18.01 11.00 -17.32
C PHE A 342 -16.64 11.29 -17.96
N ALA A 343 -16.59 11.51 -19.28
CA ALA A 343 -15.35 11.80 -19.99
C ALA A 343 -14.66 13.08 -19.47
N HIS A 344 -15.46 14.14 -19.26
CA HIS A 344 -14.98 15.41 -18.76
C HIS A 344 -14.40 15.29 -17.34
N VAL A 345 -15.12 14.66 -16.40
CA VAL A 345 -14.69 14.49 -15.00
C VAL A 345 -13.45 13.59 -14.90
N VAL A 346 -13.35 12.55 -15.74
CA VAL A 346 -12.13 11.71 -15.78
C VAL A 346 -10.94 12.53 -16.31
N ALA A 347 -11.11 13.25 -17.44
CA ALA A 347 -10.03 14.05 -18.03
C ALA A 347 -9.54 15.15 -17.07
N ASP A 348 -10.45 15.86 -16.41
CA ASP A 348 -10.13 16.87 -15.39
C ASP A 348 -9.41 16.23 -14.18
N SER A 349 -9.87 15.07 -13.70
CA SER A 349 -9.22 14.35 -12.61
C SER A 349 -7.80 13.92 -12.98
N VAL A 350 -7.60 13.40 -14.19
CA VAL A 350 -6.26 13.01 -14.70
C VAL A 350 -5.34 14.22 -14.77
N SER A 351 -5.81 15.33 -15.36
CA SER A 351 -5.03 16.56 -15.51
C SER A 351 -4.58 17.10 -14.14
N ARG A 352 -5.50 17.19 -13.18
CA ARG A 352 -5.20 17.69 -11.83
C ARG A 352 -4.23 16.78 -11.07
N VAL A 353 -4.44 15.46 -11.13
CA VAL A 353 -3.57 14.51 -10.40
C VAL A 353 -2.21 14.42 -11.07
N ALA A 354 -2.11 14.53 -12.40
CA ALA A 354 -0.84 14.62 -13.12
C ALA A 354 -0.08 15.91 -12.79
N CYS A 355 -0.76 17.06 -12.71
CA CYS A 355 -0.17 18.32 -12.26
C CYS A 355 0.42 18.21 -10.85
N LEU A 356 -0.33 17.65 -9.91
CA LEU A 356 0.16 17.40 -8.56
C LEU A 356 1.33 16.40 -8.56
N GLY A 357 1.29 15.39 -9.43
CA GLY A 357 2.37 14.43 -9.63
C GLY A 357 3.66 15.08 -10.16
N LEU A 358 3.57 16.04 -11.10
CA LEU A 358 4.71 16.82 -11.59
C LEU A 358 5.34 17.66 -10.46
N LEU A 359 4.52 18.37 -9.69
CA LEU A 359 5.01 19.17 -8.56
C LEU A 359 5.65 18.29 -7.48
N ALA A 360 5.03 17.14 -7.17
CA ALA A 360 5.61 16.20 -6.22
C ALA A 360 6.93 15.63 -6.73
N ALA A 361 7.04 15.24 -8.02
CA ALA A 361 8.27 14.78 -8.63
C ALA A 361 9.40 15.79 -8.46
N SER A 362 9.12 17.07 -8.73
CA SER A 362 10.05 18.16 -8.57
C SER A 362 10.55 18.31 -7.12
N ALA A 363 9.65 18.30 -6.15
CA ALA A 363 9.99 18.34 -4.73
C ALA A 363 10.81 17.11 -4.31
N MET A 364 10.41 15.91 -4.75
CA MET A 364 11.10 14.66 -4.44
C MET A 364 12.53 14.63 -4.98
N ILE A 365 12.76 15.14 -6.18
CA ILE A 365 14.09 15.22 -6.78
C ILE A 365 14.93 16.27 -6.07
N ALA A 366 14.40 17.47 -5.85
CA ALA A 366 15.16 18.57 -5.25
C ALA A 366 15.47 18.35 -3.76
N LEU A 367 14.53 17.79 -2.99
CA LEU A 367 14.60 17.65 -1.54
C LEU A 367 14.85 16.21 -1.06
N GLY A 368 14.83 15.24 -1.96
CA GLY A 368 14.88 13.82 -1.59
C GLY A 368 16.19 13.41 -0.93
N LYS A 369 17.32 13.94 -1.41
CA LYS A 369 18.65 13.62 -0.82
C LYS A 369 18.75 14.07 0.65
N PRO A 370 18.52 15.34 1.00
CA PRO A 370 18.52 15.75 2.41
C PRO A 370 17.44 15.07 3.25
N ALA A 371 16.28 14.74 2.68
CA ALA A 371 15.24 13.99 3.38
C ALA A 371 15.68 12.55 3.69
N ILE A 372 16.29 11.85 2.74
CA ILE A 372 16.82 10.49 2.94
C ILE A 372 17.97 10.51 3.95
N ASP A 373 18.88 11.48 3.84
CA ASP A 373 20.00 11.61 4.78
C ASP A 373 19.51 11.88 6.20
N LEU A 374 18.58 12.80 6.38
CA LEU A 374 18.04 13.15 7.69
C LEU A 374 17.33 11.96 8.37
N VAL A 375 16.48 11.28 7.61
CA VAL A 375 15.60 10.27 8.17
C VAL A 375 16.26 8.90 8.25
N PHE A 376 17.01 8.49 7.22
CA PHE A 376 17.38 7.09 7.04
C PHE A 376 18.84 6.78 7.31
N THR A 377 19.77 7.73 7.21
CA THR A 377 21.19 7.47 7.53
C THR A 377 21.39 7.12 9.02
N GLY A 378 22.33 6.23 9.26
CA GLY A 378 22.73 5.76 10.59
C GLY A 378 22.82 4.25 10.69
N GLY A 379 23.51 3.76 11.74
CA GLY A 379 23.84 2.35 11.86
C GLY A 379 24.69 1.87 10.69
N HIS A 380 24.26 0.81 10.02
CA HIS A 380 24.96 0.25 8.85
C HIS A 380 24.56 0.91 7.52
N PHE A 381 23.59 1.81 7.51
CA PHE A 381 23.20 2.56 6.30
C PHE A 381 23.96 3.88 6.22
N THR A 382 24.95 3.91 5.36
CA THR A 382 25.90 5.02 5.22
C THR A 382 25.32 6.15 4.34
N ARG A 383 25.99 7.31 4.32
CA ARG A 383 25.66 8.39 3.38
C ARG A 383 25.92 8.00 1.91
N ALA A 384 26.86 7.09 1.68
CA ALA A 384 27.11 6.55 0.33
C ALA A 384 25.92 5.68 -0.12
N ASP A 385 25.41 4.80 0.75
CA ASP A 385 24.19 4.03 0.47
C ASP A 385 22.99 4.95 0.21
N ALA A 386 22.84 5.99 1.02
CA ALA A 386 21.78 6.99 0.86
C ALA A 386 21.89 7.73 -0.48
N SER A 387 23.10 8.04 -0.93
CA SER A 387 23.32 8.68 -2.24
C SER A 387 22.95 7.78 -3.39
N GLN A 388 23.33 6.50 -3.33
CA GLN A 388 22.96 5.51 -4.34
C GLN A 388 21.46 5.24 -4.36
N CYS A 389 20.84 5.08 -3.18
CA CYS A 389 19.40 4.92 -3.03
C CYS A 389 18.63 6.14 -3.57
N PHE A 390 19.13 7.36 -3.29
CA PHE A 390 18.55 8.60 -3.81
C PHE A 390 18.63 8.65 -5.34
N ALA A 391 19.72 8.20 -5.95
CA ALA A 391 19.84 8.20 -7.41
C ALA A 391 18.71 7.39 -8.08
N TYR A 392 18.41 6.18 -7.57
CA TYR A 392 17.28 5.38 -8.06
C TYR A 392 15.94 6.04 -7.73
N PHE A 393 15.77 6.58 -6.52
CA PHE A 393 14.58 7.29 -6.11
C PHE A 393 14.31 8.52 -7.00
N ALA A 394 15.32 9.29 -7.36
CA ALA A 394 15.20 10.46 -8.23
C ALA A 394 14.68 10.07 -9.63
N VAL A 395 15.20 8.98 -10.20
CA VAL A 395 14.70 8.46 -11.49
C VAL A 395 13.23 8.06 -11.35
N PHE A 396 12.88 7.21 -10.40
CA PHE A 396 11.47 6.83 -10.18
C PHE A 396 10.55 8.03 -9.96
N SER A 397 11.07 9.11 -9.34
CA SER A 397 10.28 10.31 -9.07
C SER A 397 9.87 11.04 -10.34
N VAL A 398 10.64 10.91 -11.43
CA VAL A 398 10.30 11.51 -12.74
C VAL A 398 8.95 10.99 -13.23
N SER A 399 8.65 9.72 -13.05
CA SER A 399 7.42 9.08 -13.51
C SER A 399 6.20 9.25 -12.58
N MET A 400 6.30 10.02 -11.48
CA MET A 400 5.23 10.19 -10.50
C MET A 400 3.91 10.65 -11.14
N PHE A 401 3.97 11.55 -12.12
CA PHE A 401 2.77 12.04 -12.82
C PHE A 401 2.12 10.94 -13.68
N LEU A 402 2.91 10.04 -14.25
CA LEU A 402 2.42 8.88 -15.02
C LEU A 402 1.71 7.87 -14.11
N TRP A 403 2.32 7.55 -12.97
CA TRP A 403 1.70 6.70 -11.95
C TRP A 403 0.36 7.27 -11.47
N SER A 404 0.32 8.60 -11.30
CA SER A 404 -0.88 9.30 -10.87
C SER A 404 -1.99 9.28 -11.93
N ALA A 405 -1.64 9.53 -13.18
CA ALA A 405 -2.57 9.44 -14.32
C ALA A 405 -3.07 8.01 -14.54
N GLN A 406 -2.17 7.02 -14.51
CA GLN A 406 -2.50 5.60 -14.66
C GLN A 406 -3.50 5.12 -13.62
N ALA A 407 -3.36 5.58 -12.36
CA ALA A 407 -4.29 5.23 -11.30
C ALA A 407 -5.73 5.71 -11.58
N ILE A 408 -5.91 6.90 -12.16
CA ILE A 408 -7.21 7.43 -12.53
C ILE A 408 -7.77 6.72 -13.77
N TYR A 409 -6.96 6.54 -14.82
CA TYR A 409 -7.39 5.86 -16.04
C TYR A 409 -7.85 4.41 -15.79
N SER A 410 -7.14 3.67 -14.95
CA SER A 410 -7.56 2.32 -14.57
C SER A 410 -8.91 2.31 -13.87
N ARG A 411 -9.18 3.30 -13.01
CA ARG A 411 -10.47 3.41 -12.31
C ARG A 411 -11.61 3.81 -13.22
N ALA A 412 -11.35 4.55 -14.30
CA ALA A 412 -12.38 4.84 -15.32
C ALA A 412 -12.86 3.53 -15.97
N PHE A 413 -11.97 2.60 -16.30
CA PHE A 413 -12.36 1.27 -16.76
C PHE A 413 -13.12 0.46 -15.72
N TYR A 414 -12.66 0.47 -14.46
CA TYR A 414 -13.32 -0.26 -13.37
C TYR A 414 -14.74 0.28 -13.10
N ALA A 415 -14.92 1.59 -13.15
CA ALA A 415 -16.22 2.23 -13.02
C ALA A 415 -17.20 1.84 -14.14
N ALA A 416 -16.68 1.54 -15.33
CA ALA A 416 -17.44 1.02 -16.46
C ALA A 416 -17.68 -0.52 -16.39
N GLY A 417 -17.28 -1.18 -15.29
CA GLY A 417 -17.41 -2.63 -15.12
C GLY A 417 -16.38 -3.44 -15.92
N ASN A 418 -15.38 -2.81 -16.51
CA ASN A 418 -14.39 -3.48 -17.35
C ASN A 418 -13.03 -3.58 -16.65
N THR A 419 -12.79 -4.71 -15.99
CA THR A 419 -11.51 -4.99 -15.32
C THR A 419 -10.52 -5.72 -16.24
N LEU A 420 -11.02 -6.43 -17.26
CA LEU A 420 -10.18 -7.24 -18.15
C LEU A 420 -9.26 -6.41 -19.04
N VAL A 421 -9.74 -5.28 -19.55
CA VAL A 421 -8.95 -4.44 -20.47
C VAL A 421 -7.71 -3.84 -19.81
N PRO A 422 -7.78 -3.19 -18.65
CA PRO A 422 -6.58 -2.71 -17.97
C PRO A 422 -5.61 -3.85 -17.62
N MET A 423 -6.14 -5.01 -17.25
CA MET A 423 -5.33 -6.18 -16.90
C MET A 423 -4.60 -6.76 -18.10
N THR A 424 -5.29 -7.01 -19.20
CA THR A 424 -4.68 -7.55 -20.43
C THR A 424 -3.67 -6.58 -21.03
N ALA A 425 -4.00 -5.28 -21.07
CA ALA A 425 -3.07 -4.23 -21.50
C ALA A 425 -1.82 -4.21 -20.60
N GLY A 426 -2.01 -4.28 -19.28
CA GLY A 426 -0.90 -4.33 -18.33
C GLY A 426 -0.01 -5.55 -18.54
N THR A 427 -0.58 -6.73 -18.79
CA THR A 427 0.18 -7.97 -19.07
C THR A 427 0.97 -7.85 -20.36
N ILE A 428 0.36 -7.35 -21.43
CA ILE A 428 1.05 -7.15 -22.73
C ILE A 428 2.22 -6.18 -22.53
N VAL A 429 1.99 -5.04 -21.88
CA VAL A 429 3.06 -4.07 -21.59
C VAL A 429 4.16 -4.68 -20.73
N THR A 430 3.83 -5.50 -19.74
CA THR A 430 4.82 -6.20 -18.92
C THR A 430 5.73 -7.08 -19.79
N VAL A 431 5.16 -7.88 -20.68
CA VAL A 431 5.95 -8.74 -21.58
C VAL A 431 6.80 -7.92 -22.55
N VAL A 432 6.21 -6.88 -23.16
CA VAL A 432 6.93 -5.99 -24.10
C VAL A 432 8.04 -5.19 -23.40
N SER A 433 7.92 -4.91 -22.12
CA SER A 433 8.95 -4.18 -21.37
C SER A 433 10.16 -5.03 -21.00
N LEU A 434 10.06 -6.38 -20.97
CA LEU A 434 11.20 -7.24 -20.61
C LEU A 434 12.47 -7.01 -21.45
N PRO A 435 12.42 -6.91 -22.79
CA PRO A 435 13.59 -6.57 -23.60
C PRO A 435 14.17 -5.19 -23.24
N ILE A 436 13.33 -4.22 -22.83
CA ILE A 436 13.78 -2.88 -22.42
C ILE A 436 14.58 -2.98 -21.13
N TYR A 437 14.07 -3.72 -20.11
CA TYR A 437 14.82 -3.97 -18.88
C TYR A 437 16.15 -4.66 -19.16
N PHE A 438 16.15 -5.68 -20.01
CA PHE A 438 17.36 -6.38 -20.39
C PHE A 438 18.36 -5.46 -21.08
N GLY A 439 17.95 -4.73 -22.11
CA GLY A 439 18.82 -3.83 -22.88
C GLY A 439 19.39 -2.69 -22.04
N LEU A 440 18.54 -2.01 -21.25
CA LEU A 440 19.00 -0.91 -20.41
C LEU A 440 19.87 -1.38 -19.24
N PHE A 441 19.60 -2.56 -18.69
CA PHE A 441 20.48 -3.17 -17.69
C PHE A 441 21.89 -3.41 -18.23
N HIS A 442 22.02 -3.92 -19.45
CA HIS A 442 23.33 -4.15 -20.08
C HIS A 442 24.04 -2.85 -20.47
N ALA A 443 23.28 -1.81 -20.83
CA ALA A 443 23.84 -0.53 -21.23
C ALA A 443 24.25 0.36 -20.04
N GLN A 444 23.47 0.39 -18.97
CA GLN A 444 23.59 1.35 -17.87
C GLN A 444 23.63 0.69 -16.47
N GLY A 445 23.69 -0.64 -16.41
CA GLY A 445 23.67 -1.38 -15.13
C GLY A 445 22.41 -1.12 -14.33
N ALA A 446 22.57 -0.96 -13.03
CA ALA A 446 21.44 -0.73 -12.11
C ALA A 446 20.61 0.51 -12.47
N MET A 447 21.24 1.61 -12.89
CA MET A 447 20.51 2.82 -13.28
C MET A 447 19.55 2.57 -14.44
N GLY A 448 19.96 1.73 -15.39
CA GLY A 448 19.13 1.30 -16.51
C GLY A 448 17.83 0.60 -16.08
N LEU A 449 17.83 -0.09 -14.95
CA LEU A 449 16.61 -0.71 -14.41
C LEU A 449 15.59 0.32 -13.91
N ALA A 450 16.06 1.39 -13.27
CA ALA A 450 15.20 2.48 -12.85
C ALA A 450 14.56 3.20 -14.05
N VAL A 451 15.36 3.47 -15.09
CA VAL A 451 14.88 4.07 -16.35
C VAL A 451 13.90 3.12 -17.07
N ALA A 452 14.18 1.81 -17.10
CA ALA A 452 13.28 0.83 -17.70
C ALA A 452 11.92 0.78 -16.99
N SER A 453 11.90 0.92 -15.67
CA SER A 453 10.66 1.02 -14.88
C SER A 453 9.83 2.25 -15.30
N ASP A 454 10.48 3.41 -15.47
CA ASP A 454 9.82 4.64 -15.90
C ASP A 454 9.29 4.54 -17.34
N ILE A 455 10.04 3.95 -18.24
CA ILE A 455 9.56 3.66 -19.61
C ILE A 455 8.38 2.69 -19.57
N GLY A 456 8.45 1.65 -18.77
CA GLY A 456 7.39 0.66 -18.63
C GLY A 456 6.07 1.29 -18.14
N ILE A 457 6.12 2.14 -17.10
CA ILE A 457 4.90 2.82 -16.62
C ILE A 457 4.39 3.85 -17.64
N ALA A 458 5.28 4.51 -18.40
CA ALA A 458 4.89 5.39 -19.48
C ALA A 458 4.13 4.62 -20.57
N MET A 459 4.65 3.47 -21.00
CA MET A 459 3.99 2.59 -21.95
C MET A 459 2.63 2.10 -21.45
N GLN A 460 2.53 1.72 -20.17
CA GLN A 460 1.28 1.25 -19.57
C GLN A 460 0.25 2.37 -19.47
N THR A 461 0.66 3.56 -19.03
CA THR A 461 -0.21 4.72 -18.94
C THR A 461 -0.74 5.13 -20.31
N LEU A 462 0.15 5.19 -21.31
CA LEU A 462 -0.21 5.51 -22.69
C LEU A 462 -1.16 4.46 -23.27
N ALA A 463 -0.86 3.18 -23.08
CA ALA A 463 -1.71 2.09 -23.59
C ALA A 463 -3.15 2.19 -23.03
N ILE A 464 -3.30 2.40 -21.72
CA ILE A 464 -4.62 2.55 -21.10
C ILE A 464 -5.32 3.83 -21.56
N ALA A 465 -4.60 4.95 -21.68
CA ALA A 465 -5.14 6.22 -22.19
C ALA A 465 -5.64 6.11 -23.63
N VAL A 466 -4.83 5.49 -24.53
CA VAL A 466 -5.21 5.24 -25.91
C VAL A 466 -6.41 4.30 -26.01
N LEU A 467 -6.48 3.26 -25.18
CA LEU A 467 -7.63 2.35 -25.14
C LEU A 467 -8.92 3.05 -24.70
N LEU A 468 -8.85 3.95 -23.69
CA LEU A 468 -9.98 4.78 -23.30
C LEU A 468 -10.43 5.70 -24.42
N HIS A 469 -9.47 6.31 -25.13
CA HIS A 469 -9.75 7.19 -26.26
C HIS A 469 -10.40 6.45 -27.43
N ARG A 470 -9.84 5.30 -27.84
CA ARG A 470 -10.38 4.47 -28.92
C ARG A 470 -11.76 3.88 -28.64
N ARG A 471 -12.10 3.74 -27.35
CA ARG A 471 -13.43 3.28 -26.91
C ARG A 471 -14.41 4.43 -26.67
N GLU A 472 -14.03 5.64 -27.04
CA GLU A 472 -14.84 6.85 -26.88
C GLU A 472 -15.28 7.11 -25.43
N MET A 473 -14.56 6.53 -24.47
CA MET A 473 -14.85 6.71 -23.05
C MET A 473 -14.27 8.02 -22.51
N VAL A 474 -13.04 8.35 -22.91
CA VAL A 474 -12.33 9.58 -22.49
C VAL A 474 -11.47 10.07 -23.64
N SER A 475 -11.70 11.31 -24.10
CA SER A 475 -10.88 11.89 -25.15
C SER A 475 -9.53 12.38 -24.61
N LEU A 476 -8.46 12.06 -25.31
CA LEU A 476 -7.13 12.60 -24.99
C LEU A 476 -7.10 14.13 -25.20
N ALA A 477 -7.85 14.65 -26.17
CA ALA A 477 -7.97 16.10 -26.41
C ALA A 477 -8.70 16.84 -25.25
N GLY A 478 -9.40 16.13 -24.38
CA GLY A 478 -10.09 16.71 -23.22
C GLY A 478 -9.18 17.01 -22.02
N LEU A 479 -7.89 16.65 -22.09
CA LEU A 479 -6.93 16.98 -21.03
C LEU A 479 -6.59 18.47 -21.04
N ASP A 480 -6.36 19.03 -19.86
CA ASP A 480 -5.93 20.43 -19.69
C ASP A 480 -4.42 20.56 -19.94
N TYR A 481 -4.03 20.51 -21.24
CA TYR A 481 -2.63 20.66 -21.65
C TYR A 481 -2.01 21.99 -21.25
N PRO A 482 -2.73 23.15 -21.31
CA PRO A 482 -2.21 24.41 -20.80
C PRO A 482 -1.83 24.35 -19.33
N GLU A 483 -2.67 23.76 -18.49
CA GLU A 483 -2.39 23.62 -17.06
C GLU A 483 -1.24 22.63 -16.78
N LEU A 484 -1.17 21.52 -17.52
CA LEU A 484 -0.03 20.60 -17.47
C LEU A 484 1.28 21.30 -17.86
N GLY A 485 1.26 22.14 -18.90
CA GLY A 485 2.44 22.94 -19.32
C GLY A 485 2.88 23.95 -18.26
N ARG A 486 1.94 24.63 -17.60
CA ARG A 486 2.22 25.56 -16.48
C ARG A 486 2.83 24.83 -15.29
N CYS A 487 2.28 23.68 -14.95
CA CYS A 487 2.80 22.82 -13.87
C CYS A 487 4.19 22.27 -14.22
N LEU A 488 4.44 21.90 -15.48
CA LEU A 488 5.76 21.47 -15.92
C LEU A 488 6.78 22.61 -15.83
N ALA A 489 6.44 23.82 -16.25
CA ALA A 489 7.29 25.00 -16.09
C ALA A 489 7.60 25.28 -14.60
N SER A 490 6.60 25.19 -13.74
CA SER A 490 6.77 25.34 -12.30
C SER A 490 7.64 24.22 -11.69
N CYS A 491 7.46 22.99 -12.14
CA CYS A 491 8.25 21.81 -11.75
C CYS A 491 9.74 22.03 -12.09
N LEU A 492 10.02 22.44 -13.33
CA LEU A 492 11.39 22.68 -13.78
C LEU A 492 12.02 23.88 -13.05
N ALA A 493 11.34 25.02 -12.96
CA ALA A 493 11.86 26.21 -12.29
C ALA A 493 12.06 25.95 -10.79
N GLY A 494 11.04 25.49 -10.08
CA GLY A 494 11.13 25.21 -8.65
C GLY A 494 12.13 24.11 -8.32
N GLY A 495 12.13 23.02 -9.09
CA GLY A 495 13.05 21.89 -8.89
C GLY A 495 14.50 22.24 -9.18
N LEU A 496 14.79 22.78 -10.37
CA LEU A 496 16.17 23.09 -10.77
C LEU A 496 16.78 24.18 -9.89
N VAL A 497 16.08 25.28 -9.64
CA VAL A 497 16.60 26.37 -8.81
C VAL A 497 16.87 25.87 -7.38
N THR A 498 15.93 25.14 -6.81
CA THR A 498 16.13 24.58 -5.45
C THR A 498 17.28 23.58 -5.43
N TRP A 499 17.37 22.68 -6.40
CA TRP A 499 18.44 21.69 -6.47
C TRP A 499 19.81 22.35 -6.63
N VAL A 500 19.94 23.36 -7.53
CA VAL A 500 21.20 24.11 -7.74
C VAL A 500 21.61 24.81 -6.46
N LEU A 501 20.68 25.53 -5.80
CA LEU A 501 20.99 26.26 -4.57
C LEU A 501 21.36 25.34 -3.40
N ILE A 502 20.69 24.21 -3.25
CA ILE A 502 21.06 23.20 -2.25
C ILE A 502 22.43 22.61 -2.56
N SER A 503 22.71 22.27 -3.82
CA SER A 503 24.01 21.71 -4.23
C SER A 503 25.15 22.71 -4.03
N TRP A 504 24.91 23.98 -4.33
CA TRP A 504 25.88 25.06 -4.11
C TRP A 504 26.13 25.32 -2.62
N ALA A 505 25.06 25.39 -1.81
CA ALA A 505 25.15 25.55 -0.36
C ALA A 505 25.87 24.37 0.31
N ALA A 506 25.59 23.15 -0.15
CA ALA A 506 26.28 21.94 0.32
C ALA A 506 27.79 22.01 0.00
N GLY A 507 28.19 22.56 -1.16
CA GLY A 507 29.58 22.77 -1.50
C GLY A 507 30.31 23.80 -0.63
N MET A 508 29.60 24.83 -0.14
CA MET A 508 30.14 25.83 0.78
C MET A 508 30.22 25.39 2.24
N LEU A 509 29.28 24.56 2.67
CA LEU A 509 29.14 24.11 4.04
C LEU A 509 29.82 22.75 4.31
N ILE A 510 30.89 22.43 3.60
CA ILE A 510 31.58 21.12 3.64
C ILE A 510 31.97 20.65 5.06
N HIS A 511 31.98 21.50 6.06
CA HIS A 511 32.39 21.18 7.43
C HIS A 511 31.26 20.88 8.44
N THR A 512 30.00 21.01 8.03
CA THR A 512 28.86 20.80 8.95
C THR A 512 27.96 19.63 8.52
N HIS A 513 28.53 18.42 8.52
CA HIS A 513 27.73 17.23 8.24
C HIS A 513 27.03 16.74 9.52
N GLY A 514 25.71 16.95 9.62
CA GLY A 514 24.91 16.47 10.75
C GLY A 514 23.42 16.52 10.46
N ARG A 515 22.63 15.84 11.28
CA ARG A 515 21.16 15.82 11.13
C ARG A 515 20.52 17.20 11.16
N TRP A 516 21.09 18.13 11.93
CA TRP A 516 20.62 19.53 11.96
C TRP A 516 20.86 20.26 10.65
N HIS A 517 21.99 20.00 9.99
CA HIS A 517 22.26 20.53 8.65
C HIS A 517 21.23 20.00 7.65
N ASP A 518 21.00 18.69 7.60
CA ASP A 518 20.03 18.07 6.70
C ASP A 518 18.60 18.61 6.94
N LEU A 519 18.22 18.86 8.20
CA LEU A 519 16.94 19.48 8.57
C LEU A 519 16.83 20.93 8.08
N ILE A 520 17.86 21.74 8.29
CA ILE A 520 17.89 23.14 7.84
C ILE A 520 17.78 23.21 6.32
N VAL A 521 18.56 22.39 5.61
CA VAL A 521 18.53 22.31 4.16
C VAL A 521 17.14 21.88 3.66
N LEU A 522 16.51 20.92 4.33
CA LEU A 522 15.18 20.44 3.97
C LEU A 522 14.11 21.53 4.19
N VAL A 523 14.16 22.27 5.30
CA VAL A 523 13.20 23.33 5.62
C VAL A 523 13.39 24.53 4.70
N LEU A 524 14.64 25.02 4.54
CA LEU A 524 14.93 26.17 3.68
C LEU A 524 14.71 25.83 2.21
N GLY A 525 15.17 24.66 1.75
CA GLY A 525 14.92 24.19 0.40
C GLY A 525 13.43 23.97 0.11
N GLY A 526 12.70 23.41 1.05
CA GLY A 526 11.26 23.21 0.93
C GLY A 526 10.47 24.51 0.85
N THR A 527 10.82 25.50 1.68
CA THR A 527 10.20 26.84 1.63
C THR A 527 10.53 27.56 0.33
N LEU A 528 11.78 27.47 -0.12
CA LEU A 528 12.22 28.03 -1.39
C LEU A 528 11.50 27.38 -2.58
N TRP A 529 11.46 26.04 -2.63
CA TRP A 529 10.76 25.30 -3.67
C TRP A 529 9.29 25.70 -3.72
N MET A 530 8.64 25.78 -2.56
CA MET A 530 7.24 26.17 -2.46
C MET A 530 7.01 27.61 -2.96
N ALA A 531 7.87 28.54 -2.56
CA ALA A 531 7.79 29.94 -2.98
C ALA A 531 7.96 30.10 -4.49
N ILE A 532 8.98 29.46 -5.09
CA ILE A 532 9.24 29.51 -6.53
C ILE A 532 8.09 28.85 -7.29
N SER A 533 7.68 27.64 -6.88
CA SER A 533 6.60 26.91 -7.55
C SER A 533 5.29 27.69 -7.50
N PHE A 534 4.93 28.25 -6.35
CA PHE A 534 3.75 29.09 -6.20
C PHE A 534 3.82 30.37 -7.07
N PHE A 535 4.98 31.03 -7.07
CA PHE A 535 5.20 32.22 -7.89
C PHE A 535 5.03 31.93 -9.37
N VAL A 536 5.68 30.88 -9.90
CA VAL A 536 5.59 30.49 -11.31
C VAL A 536 4.15 30.12 -11.69
N LEU A 537 3.44 29.32 -10.85
CA LEU A 537 2.05 28.97 -11.09
C LEU A 537 1.14 30.21 -11.13
N LYS A 538 1.39 31.18 -10.23
CA LYS A 538 0.62 32.43 -10.19
C LYS A 538 0.87 33.28 -11.45
N GLN A 539 2.14 33.44 -11.85
CA GLN A 539 2.53 34.24 -13.03
C GLN A 539 2.03 33.62 -14.35
N THR A 540 2.01 32.30 -14.43
CA THR A 540 1.51 31.60 -15.62
C THR A 540 -0.02 31.52 -15.67
N GLY A 541 -0.73 32.00 -14.66
CA GLY A 541 -2.20 31.97 -14.59
C GLY A 541 -2.77 30.59 -14.32
N SER A 542 -2.06 29.74 -13.56
CA SER A 542 -2.56 28.42 -13.14
C SER A 542 -3.73 28.54 -12.19
N THR A 543 -4.68 27.60 -12.29
CA THR A 543 -5.86 27.51 -11.43
C THR A 543 -5.56 26.87 -10.06
N LEU A 544 -4.48 26.11 -9.93
CA LEU A 544 -4.14 25.37 -8.71
C LEU A 544 -3.94 26.24 -7.47
N PRO A 545 -3.23 27.40 -7.54
CA PRO A 545 -3.06 28.26 -6.36
C PRO A 545 -4.40 28.78 -5.81
N SER A 546 -5.33 29.15 -6.68
CA SER A 546 -6.65 29.65 -6.27
C SER A 546 -7.51 28.56 -5.61
N VAL A 547 -7.45 27.34 -6.13
CA VAL A 547 -8.14 26.17 -5.56
C VAL A 547 -7.59 25.82 -4.16
N LEU A 548 -6.27 25.87 -4.00
CA LEU A 548 -5.61 25.62 -2.70
C LEU A 548 -5.96 26.69 -1.68
N MET A 549 -5.88 27.97 -2.04
CA MET A 549 -6.21 29.08 -1.12
C MET A 549 -7.66 29.03 -0.67
N LYS A 550 -8.62 28.77 -1.57
CA LYS A 550 -10.03 28.57 -1.23
C LYS A 550 -10.25 27.44 -0.21
N ARG A 551 -9.56 26.32 -0.37
CA ARG A 551 -9.69 25.17 0.56
C ARG A 551 -9.05 25.43 1.93
N LEU A 552 -7.98 26.20 1.98
CA LEU A 552 -7.29 26.58 3.22
C LEU A 552 -7.96 27.75 3.94
N ARG A 553 -9.07 28.30 3.41
CA ARG A 553 -9.75 29.49 3.94
C ARG A 553 -8.82 30.71 4.10
N LEU A 554 -7.81 30.81 3.24
CA LEU A 554 -6.82 31.89 3.23
C LEU A 554 -7.18 32.99 2.21
N SER A 555 -8.40 32.97 1.68
CA SER A 555 -8.96 33.99 0.76
C SER A 555 -10.21 34.60 1.35
#